data_8a0548502b165126b6d7a6c1ada08f8c
#
_entry.id   8a0548502b165126b6d7a6c1ada08f8c
#
_cell.length_a   1.000
_cell.length_b   1.000
_cell.length_c   1.000
_cell.angle_alpha   90.00
_cell.angle_beta   90.00
_cell.angle_gamma   90.00
#
_symmetry.space_group_name_H-M   'P 1'
#
loop_
_entity.id
_entity.type
_entity.pdbx_description
1 polymer ?
#
loop_
_entity_poly.entity_id
_entity_poly.type
_entity_poly.pdbx_seq_one_letter_code
_entity_poly.pdbx_strand_id
1 'polypeptide(L)'
;MSNNHDKGPRDDRWYFPLVAPNTKGDKFAWLDPTSIYINGDAFNDLLDDLCADIDASQVDVVGGLDAMGFVLGAAVATRLNVGLLPIRKAGKLCVETDRVTFSNYSGRTQEMEMRTPAFAPGTRVLLADQWVETGGTMEGAIQLIERQNGIVTTLLAIVIEDNDCTQAYRQKYRCVTAIQPDTEWHRQANNQYLESFKSYSPELAFPRIRGGG
;
A
#
# COMPACT_ATOMS: atom_id res chain seq x y z
N MET A 1 20.22 -22.62 -1.45
CA MET A 1 19.52 -22.07 -2.63
C MET A 1 19.85 -20.59 -2.66
N SER A 2 20.74 -20.18 -3.53
CA SER A 2 21.21 -18.80 -3.62
C SER A 2 20.14 -17.95 -4.30
N ASN A 3 19.37 -17.19 -3.52
CA ASN A 3 18.54 -16.11 -4.07
C ASN A 3 19.49 -15.00 -4.50
N ASN A 4 19.84 -15.01 -5.76
CA ASN A 4 20.62 -13.94 -6.38
C ASN A 4 19.66 -12.77 -6.67
N HIS A 5 19.41 -11.93 -5.67
CA HIS A 5 18.60 -10.70 -5.81
C HIS A 5 19.49 -9.46 -6.00
N ASP A 6 20.66 -9.65 -6.58
CA ASP A 6 21.49 -8.53 -7.03
C ASP A 6 21.03 -8.08 -8.43
N LYS A 7 19.74 -7.79 -8.54
CA LYS A 7 19.22 -7.02 -9.67
C LYS A 7 19.54 -5.56 -9.33
N GLY A 8 20.46 -4.95 -10.07
CA GLY A 8 20.76 -3.53 -9.93
C GLY A 8 19.48 -2.66 -9.88
N PRO A 9 19.61 -1.33 -9.65
CA PRO A 9 18.45 -0.45 -9.50
C PRO A 9 17.50 -0.62 -10.68
N ARG A 10 16.24 -0.97 -10.37
CA ARG A 10 15.20 -1.13 -11.38
C ARG A 10 14.82 0.24 -11.94
N ASP A 11 14.47 0.28 -13.22
CA ASP A 11 13.80 1.44 -13.82
C ASP A 11 12.53 1.73 -13.00
N ASP A 12 12.29 2.96 -12.62
CA ASP A 12 11.12 3.42 -11.85
C ASP A 12 9.77 3.14 -12.55
N ARG A 13 9.81 2.68 -13.80
CA ARG A 13 8.64 2.29 -14.61
C ARG A 13 8.47 0.79 -14.82
N TRP A 14 9.28 -0.04 -14.15
CA TRP A 14 9.25 -1.50 -14.35
C TRP A 14 7.88 -2.14 -14.08
N TYR A 15 7.08 -1.56 -13.18
CA TYR A 15 5.73 -2.04 -12.83
C TYR A 15 4.64 -1.57 -13.80
N PHE A 16 4.92 -0.58 -14.67
CA PHE A 16 3.93 0.00 -15.57
C PHE A 16 3.19 -1.02 -16.46
N PRO A 17 3.88 -2.00 -17.07
CA PRO A 17 3.21 -3.05 -17.84
C PRO A 17 2.34 -3.98 -17.01
N LEU A 18 2.46 -3.95 -15.68
CA LEU A 18 1.72 -4.80 -14.75
C LEU A 18 0.54 -4.08 -14.10
N VAL A 19 0.40 -2.78 -14.29
CA VAL A 19 -0.73 -2.02 -13.76
C VAL A 19 -1.82 -1.96 -14.82
N ALA A 20 -2.93 -2.67 -14.56
CA ALA A 20 -4.02 -2.77 -15.51
C ALA A 20 -4.81 -1.46 -15.62
N PRO A 21 -5.20 -1.04 -16.84
CA PRO A 21 -6.11 0.08 -17.02
C PRO A 21 -7.52 -0.27 -16.54
N ASN A 22 -8.27 0.74 -16.12
CA ASN A 22 -9.68 0.55 -15.83
C ASN A 22 -10.46 0.28 -17.12
N THR A 23 -11.09 -0.88 -17.19
CA THR A 23 -11.96 -1.28 -18.32
C THR A 23 -13.43 -1.19 -17.98
N LYS A 24 -13.80 -0.71 -16.78
CA LYS A 24 -15.19 -0.62 -16.29
C LYS A 24 -15.60 0.84 -16.12
N GLY A 25 -16.02 1.47 -17.19
CA GLY A 25 -16.52 2.84 -17.15
C GLY A 25 -15.71 3.82 -17.98
N ASP A 26 -16.35 4.90 -18.33
CA ASP A 26 -15.89 5.89 -19.30
C ASP A 26 -15.24 7.13 -18.67
N LYS A 27 -15.20 7.21 -17.34
CA LYS A 27 -14.86 8.46 -16.64
C LYS A 27 -13.73 8.38 -15.64
N PHE A 28 -13.15 7.20 -15.35
CA PHE A 28 -12.14 7.09 -14.32
C PHE A 28 -11.11 5.99 -14.66
N ALA A 29 -9.89 6.40 -14.87
CA ALA A 29 -8.79 5.45 -15.04
C ALA A 29 -8.32 4.96 -13.65
N TRP A 30 -9.07 4.07 -13.03
CA TRP A 30 -8.57 3.31 -11.89
C TRP A 30 -7.44 2.42 -12.37
N LEU A 31 -6.27 2.66 -11.84
CA LEU A 31 -5.15 1.76 -12.05
C LEU A 31 -5.31 0.56 -11.13
N ASP A 32 -5.31 -0.63 -11.70
CA ASP A 32 -5.34 -1.86 -10.93
C ASP A 32 -3.93 -2.46 -10.83
N PRO A 33 -3.25 -2.34 -9.69
CA PRO A 33 -1.93 -2.92 -9.50
C PRO A 33 -1.97 -4.40 -9.09
N THR A 34 -3.14 -5.04 -9.01
CA THR A 34 -3.26 -6.42 -8.50
C THR A 34 -2.54 -7.44 -9.38
N SER A 35 -2.29 -7.13 -10.64
CA SER A 35 -1.45 -7.94 -11.52
C SER A 35 -0.04 -8.17 -10.95
N ILE A 36 0.50 -7.19 -10.22
CA ILE A 36 1.81 -7.32 -9.55
C ILE A 36 1.76 -8.43 -8.51
N TYR A 37 0.65 -8.57 -7.78
CA TYR A 37 0.50 -9.62 -6.75
C TYR A 37 0.37 -11.03 -7.33
N ILE A 38 -0.20 -11.14 -8.55
CA ILE A 38 -0.38 -12.43 -9.24
C ILE A 38 0.96 -12.95 -9.74
N ASN A 39 1.84 -12.07 -10.19
CA ASN A 39 3.19 -12.40 -10.60
C ASN A 39 4.13 -12.41 -9.39
N GLY A 40 4.53 -13.60 -8.94
CA GLY A 40 5.34 -13.75 -7.73
C GLY A 40 6.72 -13.09 -7.81
N ASP A 41 7.35 -13.03 -8.99
CA ASP A 41 8.63 -12.33 -9.16
C ASP A 41 8.43 -10.82 -9.05
N ALA A 42 7.40 -10.26 -9.73
CA ALA A 42 7.07 -8.85 -9.65
C ALA A 42 6.66 -8.44 -8.22
N PHE A 43 5.94 -9.30 -7.51
CA PHE A 43 5.58 -9.03 -6.12
C PHE A 43 6.79 -9.00 -5.19
N ASN A 44 7.75 -9.91 -5.38
CA ASN A 44 9.01 -9.86 -4.65
C ASN A 44 9.82 -8.61 -5.00
N ASP A 45 9.90 -8.24 -6.27
CA ASP A 45 10.57 -7.02 -6.72
C ASP A 45 9.95 -5.76 -6.11
N LEU A 46 8.61 -5.69 -6.03
CA LEU A 46 7.89 -4.62 -5.33
C LEU A 46 8.25 -4.55 -3.84
N LEU A 47 8.30 -5.70 -3.16
CA LEU A 47 8.65 -5.76 -1.74
C LEU A 47 10.11 -5.36 -1.51
N ASP A 48 11.01 -5.73 -2.41
CA ASP A 48 12.41 -5.31 -2.35
C ASP A 48 12.53 -3.79 -2.45
N ASP A 49 11.82 -3.17 -3.40
CA ASP A 49 11.82 -1.71 -3.56
C ASP A 49 11.20 -0.99 -2.35
N LEU A 50 10.05 -1.46 -1.88
CA LEU A 50 9.36 -0.83 -0.74
C LEU A 50 10.11 -1.00 0.59
N CYS A 51 10.85 -2.10 0.77
CA CYS A 51 11.55 -2.37 2.02
C CYS A 51 13.02 -1.94 1.99
N ALA A 52 13.58 -1.54 0.85
CA ALA A 52 15.01 -1.27 0.68
C ALA A 52 15.58 -0.30 1.72
N ASP A 53 14.84 0.76 2.00
CA ASP A 53 15.30 1.81 2.91
C ASP A 53 14.63 1.75 4.29
N ILE A 54 13.80 0.75 4.59
CA ILE A 54 13.14 0.64 5.89
C ILE A 54 14.09 0.02 6.89
N ASP A 55 14.41 0.77 7.93
CA ASP A 55 15.10 0.22 9.11
C ASP A 55 14.11 -0.61 9.93
N ALA A 56 14.20 -1.94 9.82
CA ALA A 56 13.35 -2.87 10.55
C ALA A 56 13.42 -2.68 12.07
N SER A 57 14.53 -2.14 12.60
CA SER A 57 14.68 -1.86 14.03
C SER A 57 13.79 -0.71 14.52
N GLN A 58 13.22 0.08 13.60
CA GLN A 58 12.31 1.18 13.87
C GLN A 58 10.83 0.83 13.66
N VAL A 59 10.51 -0.44 13.41
CA VAL A 59 9.15 -0.93 13.19
C VAL A 59 8.88 -2.10 14.13
N ASP A 60 7.87 -1.99 14.98
CA ASP A 60 7.48 -3.05 15.90
C ASP A 60 6.30 -3.86 15.34
N VAL A 61 5.45 -3.23 14.52
CA VAL A 61 4.31 -3.87 13.88
C VAL A 61 3.91 -3.14 12.59
N VAL A 62 3.36 -3.86 11.63
CA VAL A 62 2.75 -3.28 10.43
C VAL A 62 1.23 -3.21 10.62
N GLY A 63 0.64 -2.03 10.47
CA GLY A 63 -0.80 -1.84 10.40
C GLY A 63 -1.27 -1.92 8.94
N GLY A 64 -2.01 -2.95 8.59
CA GLY A 64 -2.59 -3.12 7.24
C GLY A 64 -4.02 -2.61 7.17
N LEU A 65 -4.36 -1.83 6.13
CA LEU A 65 -5.68 -1.24 5.93
C LEU A 65 -6.58 -2.14 5.06
N ASP A 66 -7.83 -2.27 5.45
CA ASP A 66 -8.85 -3.09 4.73
C ASP A 66 -9.19 -2.51 3.34
N ALA A 67 -9.04 -3.30 2.25
CA ALA A 67 -8.73 -4.73 2.21
C ALA A 67 -7.32 -5.01 1.62
N MET A 68 -6.88 -4.29 0.62
CA MET A 68 -5.65 -4.59 -0.13
C MET A 68 -4.39 -4.26 0.67
N GLY A 69 -4.48 -3.33 1.60
CA GLY A 69 -3.43 -3.08 2.58
C GLY A 69 -3.09 -4.29 3.47
N PHE A 70 -4.01 -5.26 3.61
CA PHE A 70 -3.68 -6.52 4.29
C PHE A 70 -2.72 -7.38 3.49
N VAL A 71 -2.90 -7.45 2.17
CA VAL A 71 -2.02 -8.24 1.29
C VAL A 71 -0.61 -7.67 1.32
N LEU A 72 -0.50 -6.37 1.06
CA LEU A 72 0.80 -5.69 1.06
C LEU A 72 1.42 -5.66 2.46
N GLY A 73 0.62 -5.30 3.47
CA GLY A 73 1.07 -5.22 4.86
C GLY A 73 1.55 -6.56 5.41
N ALA A 74 0.88 -7.67 5.11
CA ALA A 74 1.32 -9.01 5.52
C ALA A 74 2.67 -9.38 4.89
N ALA A 75 2.85 -9.07 3.62
CA ALA A 75 4.09 -9.34 2.93
C ALA A 75 5.25 -8.48 3.49
N VAL A 76 5.01 -7.19 3.73
CA VAL A 76 5.98 -6.27 4.36
C VAL A 76 6.31 -6.72 5.79
N ALA A 77 5.30 -7.06 6.60
CA ALA A 77 5.50 -7.56 7.96
C ALA A 77 6.39 -8.81 7.99
N THR A 78 6.13 -9.75 7.07
CA THR A 78 6.96 -10.96 6.91
C THR A 78 8.39 -10.60 6.50
N ARG A 79 8.58 -9.65 5.58
CA ARG A 79 9.90 -9.22 5.11
C ARG A 79 10.71 -8.54 6.23
N LEU A 80 10.03 -7.74 7.08
CA LEU A 80 10.64 -7.06 8.23
C LEU A 80 10.74 -7.94 9.49
N ASN A 81 10.17 -9.16 9.45
CA ASN A 81 10.08 -10.08 10.60
C ASN A 81 9.34 -9.47 11.81
N VAL A 82 8.23 -8.79 11.57
CA VAL A 82 7.35 -8.19 12.58
C VAL A 82 5.90 -8.67 12.42
N GLY A 83 5.03 -8.34 13.38
CA GLY A 83 3.60 -8.69 13.33
C GLY A 83 2.79 -7.84 12.35
N LEU A 84 1.58 -8.32 12.00
CA LEU A 84 0.56 -7.57 11.27
C LEU A 84 -0.62 -7.24 12.19
N LEU A 85 -1.02 -5.97 12.23
CA LEU A 85 -2.22 -5.47 12.89
C LEU A 85 -3.27 -5.10 11.83
N PRO A 86 -4.39 -5.81 11.74
CA PRO A 86 -5.47 -5.45 10.83
C PRO A 86 -6.25 -4.22 11.32
N ILE A 87 -6.39 -3.20 10.46
CA ILE A 87 -7.27 -2.05 10.64
C ILE A 87 -8.41 -2.19 9.63
N ARG A 88 -9.64 -2.35 10.11
CA ARG A 88 -10.75 -2.82 9.29
C ARG A 88 -11.88 -1.80 9.18
N LYS A 89 -12.71 -1.96 8.16
CA LYS A 89 -14.04 -1.33 8.14
C LYS A 89 -14.83 -1.79 9.36
N ALA A 90 -15.55 -0.88 10.02
CA ALA A 90 -16.24 -1.15 11.27
C ALA A 90 -17.22 -2.33 11.18
N GLY A 91 -17.36 -3.07 12.28
CA GLY A 91 -18.24 -4.23 12.40
C GLY A 91 -17.64 -5.55 11.85
N LYS A 92 -16.34 -5.60 11.59
CA LYS A 92 -15.64 -6.79 11.05
C LYS A 92 -14.79 -7.52 12.09
N LEU A 93 -14.50 -6.90 13.22
CA LEU A 93 -13.75 -7.51 14.32
C LEU A 93 -14.73 -8.04 15.38
N CYS A 94 -14.44 -9.22 15.91
CA CYS A 94 -15.25 -9.91 16.93
C CYS A 94 -14.73 -9.68 18.35
N VAL A 95 -13.99 -8.61 18.58
CA VAL A 95 -13.38 -8.22 19.85
C VAL A 95 -13.73 -6.77 20.16
N GLU A 96 -13.37 -6.28 21.36
CA GLU A 96 -13.48 -4.86 21.64
C GLU A 96 -12.63 -4.02 20.67
N THR A 97 -13.18 -2.92 20.20
CA THR A 97 -12.56 -2.08 19.18
C THR A 97 -12.65 -0.60 19.54
N ASP A 98 -11.61 0.16 19.18
CA ASP A 98 -11.70 1.60 18.99
C ASP A 98 -12.13 1.87 17.55
N ARG A 99 -12.91 2.95 17.33
CA ARG A 99 -13.46 3.32 16.03
C ARG A 99 -13.21 4.77 15.70
N VAL A 100 -13.04 5.02 14.41
CA VAL A 100 -12.91 6.36 13.88
C VAL A 100 -13.76 6.52 12.63
N THR A 101 -14.38 7.67 12.49
CA THR A 101 -15.10 8.07 11.29
C THR A 101 -14.15 8.82 10.37
N PHE A 102 -14.15 8.50 9.08
CA PHE A 102 -13.34 9.16 8.06
C PHE A 102 -14.13 9.35 6.77
N SER A 103 -13.69 10.26 5.92
CA SER A 103 -14.22 10.43 4.57
C SER A 103 -13.29 9.75 3.56
N ASN A 104 -13.85 8.85 2.74
CA ASN A 104 -13.08 8.22 1.68
C ASN A 104 -13.00 9.12 0.43
N TYR A 105 -12.27 8.66 -0.60
CA TYR A 105 -12.10 9.37 -1.88
C TYR A 105 -13.42 9.75 -2.58
N SER A 106 -14.51 9.03 -2.33
CA SER A 106 -15.84 9.35 -2.90
C SER A 106 -16.63 10.36 -2.05
N GLY A 107 -16.02 10.93 -1.01
CA GLY A 107 -16.68 11.85 -0.06
C GLY A 107 -17.68 11.16 0.86
N ARG A 108 -17.75 9.83 0.86
CA ARG A 108 -18.65 9.09 1.76
C ARG A 108 -18.01 8.93 3.13
N THR A 109 -18.80 9.25 4.14
CA THR A 109 -18.42 8.95 5.53
C THR A 109 -18.44 7.45 5.76
N GLN A 110 -17.33 6.93 6.27
CA GLN A 110 -17.14 5.54 6.64
C GLN A 110 -16.54 5.46 8.05
N GLU A 111 -16.63 4.28 8.64
CA GLU A 111 -15.98 3.99 9.91
C GLU A 111 -14.97 2.86 9.73
N MET A 112 -13.85 3.01 10.40
CA MET A 112 -12.89 1.92 10.58
C MET A 112 -12.69 1.61 12.05
N GLU A 113 -12.23 0.41 12.31
CA GLU A 113 -12.01 -0.10 13.66
C GLU A 113 -10.68 -0.82 13.77
N MET A 114 -10.11 -0.76 14.94
CA MET A 114 -8.93 -1.49 15.37
C MET A 114 -9.21 -2.10 16.74
N ARG A 115 -8.71 -3.31 16.98
CA ARG A 115 -8.88 -3.95 18.29
C ARG A 115 -8.29 -3.08 19.41
N THR A 116 -8.87 -3.19 20.62
CA THR A 116 -8.34 -2.52 21.81
C THR A 116 -8.26 -3.53 22.99
N PRO A 117 -7.13 -3.62 23.71
CA PRO A 117 -5.84 -3.03 23.36
C PRO A 117 -5.21 -3.75 22.15
N ALA A 118 -4.51 -3.00 21.28
CA ALA A 118 -3.81 -3.58 20.12
C ALA A 118 -2.34 -3.86 20.43
N PHE A 119 -1.71 -2.97 21.20
CA PHE A 119 -0.27 -2.98 21.49
C PHE A 119 0.02 -2.16 22.76
N ALA A 120 1.26 -2.21 23.24
CA ALA A 120 1.72 -1.39 24.34
C ALA A 120 1.96 0.08 23.89
N PRO A 121 1.77 1.08 24.79
CA PRO A 121 2.12 2.48 24.49
C PRO A 121 3.56 2.61 23.98
N GLY A 122 3.77 3.47 22.99
CA GLY A 122 5.07 3.68 22.36
C GLY A 122 5.43 2.69 21.26
N THR A 123 4.57 1.72 20.95
CA THR A 123 4.78 0.80 19.83
C THR A 123 4.87 1.57 18.50
N ARG A 124 5.92 1.28 17.74
CA ARG A 124 6.21 1.93 16.45
C ARG A 124 5.51 1.17 15.32
N VAL A 125 4.65 1.87 14.62
CA VAL A 125 3.76 1.30 13.61
C VAL A 125 4.11 1.84 12.23
N LEU A 126 4.32 0.92 11.28
CA LEU A 126 4.29 1.20 9.85
C LEU A 126 2.88 0.94 9.34
N LEU A 127 2.23 1.93 8.73
CA LEU A 127 0.92 1.75 8.11
C LEU A 127 1.07 1.43 6.62
N ALA A 128 0.39 0.37 6.17
CA ALA A 128 0.43 -0.10 4.79
C ALA A 128 -0.95 -0.11 4.14
N ASP A 129 -1.04 0.50 2.96
CA ASP A 129 -2.20 0.43 2.07
C ASP A 129 -1.75 0.16 0.63
N GLN A 130 -2.65 -0.18 -0.26
CA GLN A 130 -2.32 -0.34 -1.67
C GLN A 130 -2.19 1.01 -2.37
N TRP A 131 -3.13 1.91 -2.12
CA TRP A 131 -3.23 3.20 -2.78
C TRP A 131 -3.76 4.27 -1.82
N VAL A 132 -3.01 5.35 -1.65
CA VAL A 132 -3.43 6.51 -0.87
C VAL A 132 -3.82 7.62 -1.84
N GLU A 133 -5.13 7.75 -2.11
CA GLU A 133 -5.67 8.74 -3.04
C GLU A 133 -5.86 10.10 -2.36
N THR A 134 -6.92 10.25 -1.54
CA THR A 134 -7.20 11.51 -0.84
C THR A 134 -6.59 11.58 0.56
N GLY A 135 -6.08 10.47 1.08
CA GLY A 135 -5.52 10.37 2.42
C GLY A 135 -6.51 10.04 3.53
N GLY A 136 -7.82 10.17 3.31
CA GLY A 136 -8.82 10.02 4.39
C GLY A 136 -8.78 8.68 5.11
N THR A 137 -8.59 7.57 4.40
CA THR A 137 -8.44 6.24 5.00
C THR A 137 -7.18 6.15 5.87
N MET A 138 -6.08 6.66 5.36
CA MET A 138 -4.80 6.69 6.07
C MET A 138 -4.89 7.57 7.32
N GLU A 139 -5.54 8.73 7.25
CA GLU A 139 -5.78 9.61 8.40
C GLU A 139 -6.56 8.91 9.51
N GLY A 140 -7.62 8.18 9.15
CA GLY A 140 -8.36 7.39 10.13
C GLY A 140 -7.50 6.33 10.81
N ALA A 141 -6.63 5.65 10.07
CA ALA A 141 -5.71 4.67 10.63
C ALA A 141 -4.68 5.32 11.58
N ILE A 142 -4.12 6.47 11.19
CA ILE A 142 -3.22 7.25 12.05
C ILE A 142 -3.90 7.58 13.38
N GLN A 143 -5.13 8.11 13.35
CA GLN A 143 -5.88 8.45 14.56
C GLN A 143 -6.10 7.25 15.48
N LEU A 144 -6.42 6.07 14.94
CA LEU A 144 -6.58 4.85 15.74
C LEU A 144 -5.28 4.44 16.45
N ILE A 145 -4.16 4.52 15.74
CA ILE A 145 -2.84 4.20 16.33
C ILE A 145 -2.50 5.21 17.44
N GLU A 146 -2.61 6.51 17.16
CA GLU A 146 -2.24 7.57 18.10
C GLU A 146 -3.15 7.58 19.34
N ARG A 147 -4.46 7.27 19.21
CA ARG A 147 -5.39 7.14 20.36
C ARG A 147 -4.99 6.05 21.35
N GLN A 148 -4.35 4.98 20.91
CA GLN A 148 -3.81 3.94 21.76
C GLN A 148 -2.34 4.19 22.16
N ASN A 149 -1.85 5.43 21.99
CA ASN A 149 -0.47 5.84 22.27
C ASN A 149 0.58 5.08 21.45
N GLY A 150 0.25 4.62 20.26
CA GLY A 150 1.21 4.13 19.27
C GLY A 150 1.89 5.30 18.54
N ILE A 151 3.01 5.02 17.92
CA ILE A 151 3.81 5.97 17.16
C ILE A 151 3.81 5.56 15.70
N VAL A 152 3.16 6.32 14.82
CA VAL A 152 3.26 6.09 13.38
C VAL A 152 4.61 6.57 12.89
N THR A 153 5.42 5.65 12.35
CA THR A 153 6.77 5.94 11.85
C THR A 153 6.82 6.07 10.34
N THR A 154 6.04 5.25 9.64
CA THR A 154 6.11 5.14 8.18
C THR A 154 4.72 4.93 7.60
N LEU A 155 4.43 5.62 6.50
CA LEU A 155 3.28 5.36 5.64
C LEU A 155 3.80 4.71 4.36
N LEU A 156 3.30 3.52 4.01
CA LEU A 156 3.76 2.73 2.89
C LEU A 156 2.58 2.38 1.97
N ALA A 157 2.75 2.62 0.68
CA ALA A 157 1.79 2.19 -0.33
C ALA A 157 2.49 1.97 -1.68
N ILE A 158 1.81 1.32 -2.63
CA ILE A 158 2.30 1.30 -4.02
C ILE A 158 2.30 2.71 -4.57
N VAL A 159 1.21 3.46 -4.33
CA VAL A 159 1.07 4.86 -4.73
C VAL A 159 0.58 5.69 -3.54
N ILE A 160 1.20 6.83 -3.32
CA ILE A 160 0.71 7.92 -2.48
C ILE A 160 0.57 9.13 -3.40
N GLU A 161 -0.67 9.50 -3.74
CA GLU A 161 -0.97 10.61 -4.63
C GLU A 161 -0.40 11.93 -4.11
N ASP A 162 -0.21 12.90 -5.01
CA ASP A 162 0.26 14.24 -4.64
C ASP A 162 -0.93 15.20 -4.50
N ASN A 163 -1.28 15.52 -3.27
CA ASN A 163 -2.32 16.49 -2.89
C ASN A 163 -2.00 17.09 -1.52
N ASP A 164 -2.77 18.09 -1.10
CA ASP A 164 -2.50 18.84 0.14
C ASP A 164 -2.42 17.92 1.38
N CYS A 165 -3.28 16.91 1.47
CA CYS A 165 -3.29 15.97 2.58
C CYS A 165 -2.02 15.11 2.60
N THR A 166 -1.65 14.54 1.48
CA THR A 166 -0.48 13.66 1.38
C THR A 166 0.85 14.44 1.45
N GLN A 167 0.85 15.70 1.03
CA GLN A 167 1.98 16.61 1.26
C GLN A 167 2.18 16.87 2.76
N ALA A 168 1.10 17.05 3.55
CA ALA A 168 1.19 17.14 5.00
C ALA A 168 1.76 15.85 5.62
N TYR A 169 1.40 14.68 5.09
CA TYR A 169 1.99 13.41 5.53
C TYR A 169 3.49 13.35 5.30
N ARG A 170 3.97 13.80 4.13
CA ARG A 170 5.40 13.82 3.80
C ARG A 170 6.23 14.72 4.72
N GLN A 171 5.59 15.73 5.33
CA GLN A 171 6.24 16.60 6.32
C GLN A 171 6.31 15.95 7.72
N LYS A 172 5.35 15.09 8.05
CA LYS A 172 5.22 14.51 9.40
C LYS A 172 5.74 13.08 9.50
N TYR A 173 5.60 12.29 8.44
CA TYR A 173 5.92 10.87 8.43
C TYR A 173 6.88 10.54 7.29
N ARG A 174 7.63 9.45 7.46
CA ARG A 174 8.31 8.84 6.33
C ARG A 174 7.26 8.23 5.39
N CYS A 175 7.23 8.68 4.15
CA CYS A 175 6.37 8.11 3.12
C CYS A 175 7.22 7.26 2.16
N VAL A 176 6.83 5.99 2.00
CA VAL A 176 7.48 5.03 1.10
C VAL A 176 6.49 4.63 0.03
N THR A 177 6.89 4.77 -1.23
CA THR A 177 6.06 4.45 -2.39
C THR A 177 6.89 3.87 -3.51
N ALA A 178 6.35 2.86 -4.20
CA ALA A 178 7.00 2.27 -5.36
C ALA A 178 6.84 3.13 -6.62
N ILE A 179 5.70 3.82 -6.72
CA ILE A 179 5.38 4.71 -7.83
C ILE A 179 5.55 6.15 -7.36
N GLN A 180 6.43 6.89 -8.02
CA GLN A 180 6.63 8.30 -7.69
C GLN A 180 5.45 9.14 -8.24
N PRO A 181 4.78 9.93 -7.38
CA PRO A 181 3.49 10.55 -7.71
C PRO A 181 3.55 11.70 -8.71
N ASP A 182 4.70 12.30 -8.92
CA ASP A 182 4.90 13.48 -9.77
C ASP A 182 5.46 13.17 -11.15
N THR A 183 5.60 11.89 -11.50
CA THR A 183 6.08 11.50 -12.83
C THR A 183 5.05 11.83 -13.91
N GLU A 184 5.52 12.17 -15.12
CA GLU A 184 4.65 12.51 -16.24
C GLU A 184 3.64 11.41 -16.57
N TRP A 185 4.07 10.15 -16.53
CA TRP A 185 3.19 9.03 -16.79
C TRP A 185 2.12 8.86 -15.69
N HIS A 186 2.44 9.13 -14.41
CA HIS A 186 1.46 9.10 -13.33
C HIS A 186 0.41 10.20 -13.52
N ARG A 187 0.83 11.41 -13.90
CA ARG A 187 -0.10 12.50 -14.26
C ARG A 187 -0.98 12.13 -15.44
N GLN A 188 -0.42 11.49 -16.47
CA GLN A 188 -1.18 11.03 -17.64
C GLN A 188 -2.18 9.94 -17.26
N ALA A 189 -1.79 8.97 -16.42
CA ALA A 189 -2.67 7.92 -15.93
C ALA A 189 -3.87 8.49 -15.17
N ASN A 190 -3.64 9.47 -14.30
CA ASN A 190 -4.69 10.14 -13.54
C ASN A 190 -5.61 11.02 -14.39
N ASN A 191 -5.17 11.43 -15.57
CA ASN A 191 -5.97 12.21 -16.52
C ASN A 191 -6.82 11.35 -17.49
N GLN A 192 -7.01 10.07 -17.19
CA GLN A 192 -7.90 9.16 -17.94
C GLN A 192 -7.44 8.83 -19.37
N TYR A 193 -6.18 9.00 -19.71
CA TYR A 193 -5.65 8.60 -20.99
C TYR A 193 -5.36 7.09 -21.00
N LEU A 194 -6.35 6.28 -21.39
CA LEU A 194 -6.16 4.84 -21.58
C LEU A 194 -5.06 4.50 -22.58
N GLU A 195 -4.72 5.42 -23.48
CA GLU A 195 -3.59 5.25 -24.39
C GLU A 195 -2.24 5.17 -23.69
N SER A 196 -2.09 5.76 -22.49
CA SER A 196 -0.87 5.65 -21.68
C SER A 196 -0.62 4.22 -21.19
N PHE A 197 -1.63 3.34 -21.26
CA PHE A 197 -1.52 1.93 -20.88
C PHE A 197 -1.24 0.99 -22.05
N LYS A 198 -0.80 1.49 -23.19
CA LYS A 198 -0.40 0.64 -24.33
C LYS A 198 0.72 -0.35 -23.99
N SER A 199 1.49 -0.06 -22.93
CA SER A 199 2.52 -0.98 -22.43
C SER A 199 1.98 -2.09 -21.52
N TYR A 200 0.72 -2.01 -21.07
CA TYR A 200 0.14 -3.06 -20.24
C TYR A 200 0.07 -4.38 -21.02
N SER A 201 0.60 -5.43 -20.42
CA SER A 201 0.56 -6.78 -20.95
C SER A 201 -0.02 -7.72 -19.89
N PRO A 202 -1.23 -8.25 -20.11
CA PRO A 202 -1.85 -9.20 -19.18
C PRO A 202 -1.00 -10.44 -18.93
N GLU A 203 -0.22 -10.87 -19.93
CA GLU A 203 0.62 -12.07 -19.85
C GLU A 203 1.75 -11.92 -18.83
N LEU A 204 2.21 -10.70 -18.59
CA LEU A 204 3.23 -10.41 -17.56
C LEU A 204 2.68 -10.61 -16.14
N ALA A 205 1.36 -10.54 -15.97
CA ALA A 205 0.70 -10.82 -14.69
C ALA A 205 0.58 -12.32 -14.41
N PHE A 206 0.71 -13.18 -15.43
CA PHE A 206 0.48 -14.61 -15.26
C PHE A 206 1.51 -15.22 -14.32
N PRO A 207 1.08 -16.06 -13.37
CA PRO A 207 2.01 -16.77 -12.51
C PRO A 207 2.86 -17.74 -13.34
N ARG A 208 4.14 -17.88 -12.98
CA ARG A 208 4.97 -18.92 -13.59
C ARG A 208 4.39 -20.30 -13.30
N ILE A 209 4.09 -21.05 -14.36
CA ILE A 209 3.79 -22.48 -14.22
C ILE A 209 5.11 -23.14 -13.82
N ARG A 210 5.19 -23.59 -12.58
CA ARG A 210 6.31 -24.41 -12.13
C ARG A 210 6.17 -25.75 -12.82
N GLY A 211 7.08 -26.05 -13.78
CA GLY A 211 7.06 -27.30 -14.52
C GLY A 211 7.02 -28.48 -13.54
N GLY A 212 6.05 -29.37 -13.74
CA GLY A 212 6.12 -30.70 -13.16
C GLY A 212 7.33 -31.38 -13.78
N GLY A 213 8.33 -31.66 -12.95
CA GLY A 213 9.41 -32.58 -13.29
C GLY A 213 8.91 -34.03 -13.39
#